data_49d167d7ac1e6fd295d12a2ada00d93d
#
_entry.id   49d167d7ac1e6fd295d12a2ada00d93d
#
_cell.length_a   1.000
_cell.length_b   1.000
_cell.length_c   1.000
_cell.angle_alpha   90.00
_cell.angle_beta   90.00
_cell.angle_gamma   90.00
#
_symmetry.space_group_name_H-M   'P 1'
#
loop_
_entity.id
_entity.type
_entity.pdbx_description
1 polymer ?
#
loop_
_entity_poly.entity_id
_entity_poly.type
_entity_poly.pdbx_seq_one_letter_code
_entity_poly.pdbx_strand_id
1 'polypeptide(L)'
;SFQLGKFEKYNIFKANNEGYKRAFIGDMRSLMMHTIAFKNLQNNSDIVYLDDGNDTISLLKGMQYSPKGVYERIRYEFIKKYFAIIGKSRKITFGKFLYTIYDIPNDNYVIRLNNLDTFIKEKDSCAQNGIYIIGTNFSMYCQEGFVSKDVCKQQMEKLFCCLTSDNKDTTIYYIPHGRDIETFPKELCRKYSVIYHPVDISVELYMKDLEQVPLEIYGYTSSALVNLKMMFPTTRIVDMVFDVVTKSRKGDEIKLISDYYKTIGIQQLRYHF
;
A
#
# COMPACT_ATOMS: atom_id res chain seq x y z
N SER A 1 3.66 16.91 -16.51
CA SER A 1 3.10 18.26 -16.36
C SER A 1 1.81 18.14 -15.57
N PHE A 2 1.80 18.69 -14.39
CA PHE A 2 0.64 18.74 -13.51
C PHE A 2 -0.43 19.63 -14.18
N GLN A 3 -1.54 19.03 -14.63
CA GLN A 3 -2.61 19.79 -15.28
C GLN A 3 -3.49 20.47 -14.21
N LEU A 4 -2.96 21.49 -13.54
CA LEU A 4 -3.70 22.29 -12.55
C LEU A 4 -5.03 22.84 -13.09
N GLY A 5 -5.08 23.19 -14.38
CA GLY A 5 -6.27 23.73 -15.04
C GLY A 5 -7.46 22.76 -15.17
N LYS A 6 -7.25 21.43 -15.02
CA LYS A 6 -8.37 20.48 -15.01
C LYS A 6 -9.17 20.50 -13.71
N PHE A 7 -8.56 20.87 -12.59
CA PHE A 7 -9.24 20.88 -11.29
C PHE A 7 -10.21 22.04 -11.12
N GLU A 8 -9.96 23.19 -11.74
CA GLU A 8 -10.89 24.32 -11.77
C GLU A 8 -12.17 23.99 -12.53
N LYS A 9 -12.07 23.16 -13.58
CA LYS A 9 -13.21 22.77 -14.43
C LYS A 9 -14.27 21.94 -13.72
N TYR A 10 -13.91 21.23 -12.64
CA TYR A 10 -14.84 20.34 -11.89
C TYR A 10 -15.47 20.98 -10.65
N ASN A 11 -15.26 22.29 -10.41
CA ASN A 11 -15.78 22.96 -9.21
C ASN A 11 -15.39 22.26 -7.88
N ILE A 12 -14.32 21.45 -7.89
CA ILE A 12 -13.84 20.68 -6.73
C ILE A 12 -13.57 21.59 -5.52
N PHE A 13 -13.24 22.85 -5.81
CA PHE A 13 -12.98 23.86 -4.78
C PHE A 13 -14.18 24.75 -4.45
N LYS A 14 -15.39 24.46 -4.95
CA LYS A 14 -16.57 25.19 -4.49
C LYS A 14 -16.84 24.82 -3.02
N ALA A 15 -16.89 25.84 -2.18
CA ALA A 15 -17.30 25.64 -0.79
C ALA A 15 -18.78 25.25 -0.74
N ASN A 16 -19.12 24.27 0.07
CA ASN A 16 -20.50 24.01 0.44
C ASN A 16 -20.92 25.06 1.47
N ASN A 17 -22.01 25.77 1.22
CA ASN A 17 -22.48 26.84 2.12
C ASN A 17 -22.86 26.33 3.52
N GLU A 18 -23.27 25.06 3.64
CA GLU A 18 -23.60 24.44 4.92
C GLU A 18 -22.38 23.90 5.67
N GLY A 19 -21.26 23.62 4.94
CA GLY A 19 -20.07 22.99 5.46
C GLY A 19 -20.29 21.56 5.94
N TYR A 20 -19.22 20.78 6.02
CA TYR A 20 -19.24 19.43 6.56
C TYR A 20 -18.65 19.39 7.98
N LYS A 21 -19.17 18.52 8.83
CA LYS A 21 -18.66 18.34 10.21
C LYS A 21 -17.35 17.53 10.24
N ARG A 22 -17.07 16.74 9.21
CA ARG A 22 -15.88 15.86 9.16
C ARG A 22 -15.44 15.60 7.73
N ALA A 23 -14.13 15.50 7.53
CA ALA A 23 -13.50 15.04 6.29
C ALA A 23 -12.61 13.84 6.55
N PHE A 24 -12.65 12.87 5.64
CA PHE A 24 -11.74 11.72 5.64
C PHE A 24 -10.73 11.89 4.50
N ILE A 25 -9.45 11.74 4.81
CA ILE A 25 -8.34 11.94 3.87
C ILE A 25 -7.50 10.66 3.81
N GLY A 26 -7.43 10.03 2.64
CA GLY A 26 -6.65 8.80 2.43
C GLY A 26 -5.15 9.05 2.23
N ASP A 27 -4.75 10.19 1.64
CA ASP A 27 -3.34 10.55 1.49
C ASP A 27 -3.01 11.77 2.36
N MET A 28 -2.36 11.52 3.50
CA MET A 28 -1.96 12.55 4.46
C MET A 28 -0.94 13.56 3.90
N ARG A 29 -0.28 13.24 2.79
CA ARG A 29 0.70 14.11 2.11
C ARG A 29 0.06 15.01 1.07
N SER A 30 -1.19 14.73 0.69
CA SER A 30 -1.89 15.45 -0.37
C SER A 30 -2.36 16.83 0.08
N LEU A 31 -1.60 17.86 -0.25
CA LEU A 31 -1.99 19.25 -0.01
C LEU A 31 -3.33 19.61 -0.68
N MET A 32 -3.64 18.98 -1.80
CA MET A 32 -4.92 19.15 -2.49
C MET A 32 -6.09 18.64 -1.65
N MET A 33 -6.01 17.43 -1.11
CA MET A 33 -7.06 16.86 -0.27
C MET A 33 -7.27 17.70 0.99
N HIS A 34 -6.20 18.16 1.64
CA HIS A 34 -6.28 19.08 2.78
C HIS A 34 -6.98 20.38 2.42
N THR A 35 -6.64 20.97 1.25
CA THR A 35 -7.25 22.23 0.81
C THR A 35 -8.75 22.06 0.55
N ILE A 36 -9.17 20.95 -0.09
CA ILE A 36 -10.57 20.66 -0.33
C ILE A 36 -11.31 20.46 1.00
N ALA A 37 -10.74 19.67 1.90
CA ALA A 37 -11.30 19.45 3.24
C ALA A 37 -11.44 20.77 3.99
N PHE A 38 -10.38 21.56 4.06
CA PHE A 38 -10.33 22.83 4.76
C PHE A 38 -11.40 23.82 4.28
N LYS A 39 -11.65 23.88 2.97
CA LYS A 39 -12.63 24.76 2.35
C LYS A 39 -14.07 24.40 2.71
N ASN A 40 -14.31 23.13 2.97
CA ASN A 40 -15.65 22.58 3.11
C ASN A 40 -15.99 22.17 4.55
N LEU A 41 -15.05 22.26 5.49
CA LEU A 41 -15.27 21.96 6.90
C LEU A 41 -15.71 23.18 7.68
N GLN A 42 -16.63 22.97 8.61
CA GLN A 42 -17.02 23.96 9.62
C GLN A 42 -15.91 24.12 10.67
N ASN A 43 -15.24 23.02 11.02
CA ASN A 43 -14.15 22.98 11.99
C ASN A 43 -13.01 22.08 11.47
N ASN A 44 -11.78 22.63 11.44
CA ASN A 44 -10.60 21.92 10.95
C ASN A 44 -10.14 20.76 11.84
N SER A 45 -10.59 20.70 13.08
CA SER A 45 -10.27 19.58 13.97
C SER A 45 -10.93 18.27 13.57
N ASP A 46 -11.89 18.32 12.65
CA ASP A 46 -12.64 17.16 12.19
C ASP A 46 -12.02 16.46 10.96
N ILE A 47 -10.75 16.70 10.66
CA ILE A 47 -10.01 15.92 9.67
C ILE A 47 -9.57 14.60 10.29
N VAL A 48 -9.99 13.50 9.67
CA VAL A 48 -9.61 12.13 10.00
C VAL A 48 -8.80 11.55 8.87
N TYR A 49 -7.60 11.08 9.16
CA TYR A 49 -6.78 10.37 8.21
C TYR A 49 -7.18 8.90 8.13
N LEU A 50 -7.10 8.35 6.93
CA LEU A 50 -7.25 6.93 6.64
C LEU A 50 -5.90 6.35 6.23
N ASP A 51 -5.80 5.04 6.23
CA ASP A 51 -4.60 4.37 5.76
C ASP A 51 -4.27 4.68 4.30
N ASP A 52 -2.97 4.91 4.06
CA ASP A 52 -2.34 5.03 2.74
C ASP A 52 -1.36 3.86 2.55
N GLY A 53 -1.82 2.67 2.85
CA GLY A 53 -1.01 1.46 2.77
C GLY A 53 0.27 1.55 3.61
N ASN A 54 1.38 1.05 3.07
CA ASN A 54 2.68 1.04 3.74
C ASN A 54 3.24 2.43 4.07
N ASP A 55 2.78 3.48 3.39
CA ASP A 55 3.19 4.85 3.70
C ASP A 55 2.72 5.29 5.10
N THR A 56 1.61 4.73 5.59
CA THR A 56 1.16 4.94 6.97
C THR A 56 2.16 4.39 7.99
N ILE A 57 2.75 3.21 7.74
CA ILE A 57 3.79 2.64 8.61
C ILE A 57 4.98 3.58 8.67
N SER A 58 5.46 4.05 7.52
CA SER A 58 6.60 4.96 7.41
C SER A 58 6.35 6.26 8.19
N LEU A 59 5.15 6.82 8.07
CA LEU A 59 4.75 8.02 8.79
C LEU A 59 4.73 7.80 10.31
N LEU A 60 4.08 6.75 10.78
CA LEU A 60 3.96 6.43 12.20
C LEU A 60 5.30 6.14 12.85
N LYS A 61 6.25 5.60 12.09
CA LYS A 61 7.64 5.38 12.52
C LYS A 61 8.54 6.63 12.40
N GLY A 62 7.96 7.80 12.09
CA GLY A 62 8.66 9.08 12.09
C GLY A 62 9.43 9.42 10.81
N MET A 63 9.21 8.67 9.73
CA MET A 63 9.77 9.03 8.42
C MET A 63 8.97 10.19 7.81
N GLN A 64 9.45 11.41 8.02
CA GLN A 64 8.80 12.57 7.42
C GLN A 64 9.09 12.67 5.91
N TYR A 65 8.08 13.00 5.12
CA TYR A 65 8.28 13.39 3.72
C TYR A 65 9.16 14.64 3.67
N SER A 66 10.31 14.50 3.04
CA SER A 66 11.23 15.60 2.80
C SER A 66 11.52 15.66 1.30
N PRO A 67 11.20 16.78 0.62
CA PRO A 67 11.52 16.94 -0.80
C PRO A 67 13.01 16.79 -1.03
N LYS A 68 13.39 16.03 -2.06
CA LYS A 68 14.78 15.80 -2.45
C LYS A 68 15.30 17.02 -3.22
N GLY A 69 16.34 17.68 -2.70
CA GLY A 69 17.02 18.78 -3.39
C GLY A 69 16.30 20.14 -3.33
N VAL A 70 17.01 21.19 -3.78
CA VAL A 70 16.54 22.58 -3.72
C VAL A 70 15.32 22.82 -4.61
N TYR A 71 15.33 22.25 -5.82
CA TYR A 71 14.23 22.42 -6.79
C TYR A 71 12.91 21.83 -6.26
N GLU A 72 12.94 20.61 -5.69
CA GLU A 72 11.73 19.99 -5.12
C GLU A 72 11.21 20.74 -3.91
N ARG A 73 12.11 21.31 -3.07
CA ARG A 73 11.73 22.16 -1.92
C ARG A 73 11.02 23.43 -2.39
N ILE A 74 11.56 24.11 -3.39
CA ILE A 74 10.95 25.31 -3.96
C ILE A 74 9.57 24.96 -4.59
N ARG A 75 9.50 23.88 -5.34
CA ARG A 75 8.25 23.39 -5.94
C ARG A 75 7.21 23.05 -4.87
N TYR A 76 7.61 22.36 -3.81
CA TYR A 76 6.73 21.99 -2.70
C TYR A 76 6.17 23.23 -1.99
N GLU A 77 7.02 24.20 -1.64
CA GLU A 77 6.59 25.45 -1.00
C GLU A 77 5.69 26.30 -1.92
N PHE A 78 5.97 26.32 -3.24
CA PHE A 78 5.11 26.99 -4.21
C PHE A 78 3.72 26.32 -4.26
N ILE A 79 3.67 24.99 -4.36
CA ILE A 79 2.42 24.22 -4.37
C ILE A 79 1.65 24.46 -3.07
N LYS A 80 2.32 24.43 -1.92
CA LYS A 80 1.73 24.70 -0.61
C LYS A 80 1.10 26.09 -0.53
N LYS A 81 1.81 27.14 -0.99
CA LYS A 81 1.28 28.51 -1.06
C LYS A 81 0.09 28.60 -2.02
N TYR A 82 0.18 27.97 -3.20
CA TYR A 82 -0.89 27.95 -4.18
C TYR A 82 -2.18 27.35 -3.59
N PHE A 83 -2.10 26.19 -2.93
CA PHE A 83 -3.25 25.58 -2.29
C PHE A 83 -3.78 26.39 -1.09
N ALA A 84 -2.92 27.05 -0.34
CA ALA A 84 -3.35 27.97 0.72
C ALA A 84 -4.16 29.14 0.18
N ILE A 85 -3.76 29.71 -0.96
CA ILE A 85 -4.50 30.81 -1.63
C ILE A 85 -5.85 30.31 -2.13
N ILE A 86 -5.89 29.19 -2.88
CA ILE A 86 -7.14 28.61 -3.38
C ILE A 86 -8.08 28.24 -2.24
N GLY A 87 -7.55 27.68 -1.15
CA GLY A 87 -8.28 27.34 0.06
C GLY A 87 -8.77 28.56 0.85
N LYS A 88 -8.40 29.77 0.45
CA LYS A 88 -8.64 31.00 1.22
C LYS A 88 -8.14 30.90 2.66
N SER A 89 -7.07 30.17 2.87
CA SER A 89 -6.45 29.95 4.18
C SER A 89 -5.02 30.44 4.19
N ARG A 90 -4.63 31.05 5.32
CA ARG A 90 -3.23 31.45 5.55
C ARG A 90 -2.34 30.26 5.88
N LYS A 91 -2.90 29.15 6.39
CA LYS A 91 -2.16 27.97 6.82
C LYS A 91 -3.03 26.72 6.63
N ILE A 92 -2.46 25.69 6.03
CA ILE A 92 -3.11 24.37 5.98
C ILE A 92 -2.97 23.73 7.36
N THR A 93 -4.10 23.39 7.96
CA THR A 93 -4.14 22.67 9.24
C THR A 93 -4.23 21.17 8.98
N PHE A 94 -3.47 20.40 9.74
CA PHE A 94 -3.47 18.94 9.65
C PHE A 94 -4.36 18.34 10.74
N GLY A 95 -5.01 17.21 10.42
CA GLY A 95 -5.80 16.45 11.36
C GLY A 95 -4.94 15.77 12.43
N LYS A 96 -5.56 15.43 13.56
CA LYS A 96 -4.90 14.69 14.65
C LYS A 96 -5.39 13.26 14.77
N PHE A 97 -6.46 12.90 14.09
CA PHE A 97 -7.06 11.56 14.17
C PHE A 97 -6.59 10.72 12.99
N LEU A 98 -6.17 9.50 13.29
CA LEU A 98 -5.80 8.49 12.29
C LEU A 98 -6.61 7.21 12.53
N TYR A 99 -7.39 6.80 11.54
CA TYR A 99 -8.09 5.53 11.54
C TYR A 99 -7.30 4.54 10.68
N THR A 100 -6.73 3.52 11.32
CA THR A 100 -5.70 2.68 10.71
C THR A 100 -5.80 1.22 11.17
N ILE A 101 -5.30 0.30 10.35
CA ILE A 101 -5.09 -1.11 10.72
C ILE A 101 -3.76 -1.32 11.47
N TYR A 102 -2.88 -0.31 11.47
CA TYR A 102 -1.52 -0.45 12.01
C TYR A 102 -1.49 -0.07 13.48
N ASP A 103 -1.22 -1.06 14.35
CA ASP A 103 -0.99 -0.83 15.78
C ASP A 103 0.45 -0.38 16.03
N ILE A 104 0.69 0.90 15.75
CA ILE A 104 2.00 1.55 15.92
C ILE A 104 1.80 2.78 16.79
N PRO A 105 2.30 2.79 18.04
CA PRO A 105 2.20 3.95 18.93
C PRO A 105 2.81 5.21 18.29
N ASN A 106 2.12 6.34 18.41
CA ASN A 106 2.59 7.61 17.89
C ASN A 106 2.00 8.78 18.67
N ASP A 107 2.84 9.71 19.13
CA ASP A 107 2.42 10.87 19.95
C ASP A 107 1.77 12.00 19.13
N ASN A 108 1.94 12.00 17.81
CA ASN A 108 1.42 13.04 16.94
C ASN A 108 -0.03 12.83 16.52
N TYR A 109 -0.54 11.57 16.65
CA TYR A 109 -1.86 11.18 16.19
C TYR A 109 -2.63 10.45 17.28
N VAL A 110 -3.92 10.73 17.35
CA VAL A 110 -4.87 9.92 18.11
C VAL A 110 -5.28 8.75 17.21
N ILE A 111 -4.72 7.58 17.48
CA ILE A 111 -4.91 6.39 16.67
C ILE A 111 -6.21 5.69 17.07
N ARG A 112 -6.99 5.31 16.07
CA ARG A 112 -8.15 4.42 16.19
C ARG A 112 -7.94 3.23 15.28
N LEU A 113 -7.85 2.05 15.89
CA LEU A 113 -7.63 0.82 15.15
C LEU A 113 -8.90 0.37 14.41
N ASN A 114 -8.69 -0.05 13.18
CA ASN A 114 -9.66 -0.77 12.37
C ASN A 114 -9.29 -2.26 12.39
N ASN A 115 -10.04 -3.07 13.11
CA ASN A 115 -9.75 -4.50 13.27
C ASN A 115 -10.22 -5.33 12.07
N LEU A 116 -10.80 -4.71 11.04
CA LEU A 116 -11.38 -5.39 9.88
C LEU A 116 -12.44 -6.46 10.26
N ASP A 117 -13.12 -6.33 11.40
CA ASP A 117 -14.04 -7.33 11.94
C ASP A 117 -15.11 -7.80 10.93
N THR A 118 -15.54 -6.89 10.04
CA THR A 118 -16.51 -7.21 8.97
C THR A 118 -15.91 -8.05 7.83
N PHE A 119 -14.58 -8.16 7.77
CA PHE A 119 -13.85 -8.94 6.77
C PHE A 119 -13.40 -10.29 7.30
N ILE A 120 -13.33 -10.46 8.63
CA ILE A 120 -12.99 -11.73 9.26
C ILE A 120 -14.22 -12.64 9.15
N LYS A 121 -14.14 -13.61 8.26
CA LYS A 121 -15.10 -14.72 8.27
C LYS A 121 -14.46 -15.84 9.08
N GLU A 122 -15.18 -16.37 10.04
CA GLU A 122 -14.91 -17.71 10.58
C GLU A 122 -15.15 -18.71 9.44
N LYS A 123 -14.11 -19.01 8.72
CA LYS A 123 -14.13 -20.03 7.67
C LYS A 123 -13.71 -21.33 8.30
N ASP A 124 -14.42 -22.39 7.96
CA ASP A 124 -14.07 -23.76 8.36
C ASP A 124 -12.59 -24.01 8.02
N SER A 125 -11.75 -24.08 9.05
CA SER A 125 -10.30 -24.20 8.90
C SER A 125 -9.85 -25.52 8.26
N CYS A 126 -10.78 -26.43 8.03
CA CYS A 126 -10.51 -27.76 7.44
C CYS A 126 -10.44 -27.75 5.92
N ALA A 127 -10.99 -26.76 5.24
CA ALA A 127 -10.93 -26.66 3.79
C ALA A 127 -9.91 -25.56 3.38
N GLN A 128 -8.76 -25.98 2.89
CA GLN A 128 -7.72 -25.07 2.39
C GLN A 128 -7.72 -25.05 0.88
N ASN A 129 -7.59 -23.87 0.30
CA ASN A 129 -7.56 -23.66 -1.16
C ASN A 129 -6.28 -22.99 -1.58
N GLY A 130 -5.48 -23.67 -2.37
CA GLY A 130 -4.37 -23.11 -3.14
C GLY A 130 -3.36 -22.21 -2.44
N ILE A 131 -2.29 -21.92 -3.13
CA ILE A 131 -1.25 -20.96 -2.74
C ILE A 131 -1.46 -19.69 -3.59
N TYR A 132 -1.46 -18.52 -2.96
CA TYR A 132 -1.65 -17.25 -3.64
C TYR A 132 -0.39 -16.40 -3.58
N ILE A 133 0.02 -15.89 -4.73
CA ILE A 133 1.16 -14.99 -4.86
C ILE A 133 0.63 -13.62 -5.28
N ILE A 134 0.75 -12.64 -4.38
CA ILE A 134 0.29 -11.27 -4.61
C ILE A 134 1.41 -10.48 -5.26
N GLY A 135 1.19 -10.06 -6.49
CA GLY A 135 2.13 -9.26 -7.27
C GLY A 135 2.33 -7.86 -6.68
N THR A 136 3.42 -7.24 -7.06
CA THR A 136 3.71 -5.82 -6.78
C THR A 136 3.89 -5.05 -8.08
N ASN A 137 4.04 -3.72 -7.99
CA ASN A 137 4.34 -2.88 -9.15
C ASN A 137 5.85 -2.97 -9.47
N PHE A 138 6.29 -4.07 -10.11
CA PHE A 138 7.68 -4.29 -10.49
C PHE A 138 8.21 -3.19 -11.41
N SER A 139 7.37 -2.68 -12.32
CA SER A 139 7.76 -1.59 -13.21
C SER A 139 8.15 -0.34 -12.44
N MET A 140 7.45 0.00 -11.36
CA MET A 140 7.81 1.12 -10.48
C MET A 140 9.15 0.86 -9.77
N TYR A 141 9.34 -0.34 -9.20
CA TYR A 141 10.57 -0.69 -8.51
C TYR A 141 11.80 -0.60 -9.44
N CYS A 142 11.65 -1.05 -10.68
CA CYS A 142 12.71 -0.98 -11.68
C CYS A 142 12.97 0.46 -12.16
N GLN A 143 11.93 1.26 -12.42
CA GLN A 143 12.05 2.65 -12.87
C GLN A 143 12.69 3.56 -11.81
N GLU A 144 12.40 3.32 -10.55
CA GLU A 144 13.00 4.07 -9.44
C GLU A 144 14.40 3.56 -9.07
N GLY A 145 14.89 2.52 -9.72
CA GLY A 145 16.23 1.97 -9.54
C GLY A 145 16.44 1.22 -8.21
N PHE A 146 15.35 0.75 -7.58
CA PHE A 146 15.46 0.00 -6.32
C PHE A 146 15.96 -1.41 -6.54
N VAL A 147 15.50 -2.05 -7.60
CA VAL A 147 15.83 -3.41 -7.99
C VAL A 147 15.93 -3.47 -9.50
N SER A 148 16.87 -4.23 -10.05
CA SER A 148 16.91 -4.47 -11.49
C SER A 148 15.79 -5.43 -11.90
N LYS A 149 15.35 -5.32 -13.16
CA LYS A 149 14.35 -6.21 -13.73
C LYS A 149 14.79 -7.67 -13.68
N ASP A 150 16.08 -7.93 -13.92
CA ASP A 150 16.65 -9.28 -13.89
C ASP A 150 16.57 -9.89 -12.49
N VAL A 151 16.88 -9.12 -11.45
CA VAL A 151 16.74 -9.57 -10.05
C VAL A 151 15.28 -9.86 -9.71
N CYS A 152 14.34 -9.01 -10.12
CA CYS A 152 12.91 -9.27 -9.93
C CYS A 152 12.48 -10.58 -10.60
N LYS A 153 12.91 -10.78 -11.85
CA LYS A 153 12.59 -11.98 -12.62
C LYS A 153 13.20 -13.24 -11.98
N GLN A 154 14.49 -13.21 -11.62
CA GLN A 154 15.19 -14.34 -10.99
C GLN A 154 14.57 -14.72 -9.65
N GLN A 155 14.21 -13.74 -8.82
CA GLN A 155 13.58 -13.98 -7.53
C GLN A 155 12.19 -14.63 -7.69
N MET A 156 11.39 -14.14 -8.61
CA MET A 156 10.07 -14.73 -8.91
C MET A 156 10.22 -16.13 -9.51
N GLU A 157 11.16 -16.32 -10.42
CA GLU A 157 11.43 -17.62 -11.02
C GLU A 157 11.82 -18.67 -9.98
N LYS A 158 12.69 -18.29 -9.04
CA LYS A 158 13.10 -19.17 -7.94
C LYS A 158 11.92 -19.51 -7.03
N LEU A 159 11.08 -18.52 -6.70
CA LEU A 159 9.86 -18.75 -5.91
C LEU A 159 8.94 -19.76 -6.61
N PHE A 160 8.65 -19.54 -7.90
CA PHE A 160 7.74 -20.42 -8.65
C PHE A 160 8.32 -21.83 -8.76
N CYS A 161 9.61 -21.96 -9.04
CA CYS A 161 10.29 -23.25 -9.08
C CYS A 161 10.16 -24.01 -7.76
N CYS A 162 10.44 -23.36 -6.63
CA CYS A 162 10.32 -23.99 -5.31
C CYS A 162 8.88 -24.39 -5.03
N LEU A 163 7.91 -23.46 -5.20
CA LEU A 163 6.52 -23.72 -4.86
C LEU A 163 5.92 -24.85 -5.70
N THR A 164 6.21 -24.90 -7.00
CA THR A 164 5.68 -25.95 -7.87
C THR A 164 6.35 -27.31 -7.65
N SER A 165 7.60 -27.33 -7.23
CA SER A 165 8.31 -28.56 -6.87
C SER A 165 7.80 -29.18 -5.56
N ASP A 166 7.54 -28.33 -4.58
CA ASP A 166 7.18 -28.74 -3.21
C ASP A 166 5.67 -29.05 -3.08
N ASN A 167 4.83 -28.49 -3.98
CA ASN A 167 3.36 -28.55 -3.88
C ASN A 167 2.71 -29.07 -5.17
N LYS A 168 3.06 -30.30 -5.56
CA LYS A 168 2.64 -30.90 -6.85
C LYS A 168 1.13 -31.00 -7.04
N ASP A 169 0.40 -31.20 -5.94
CA ASP A 169 -1.06 -31.38 -5.95
C ASP A 169 -1.83 -30.10 -5.56
N THR A 170 -1.13 -28.97 -5.38
CA THR A 170 -1.73 -27.72 -4.94
C THR A 170 -1.77 -26.73 -6.08
N THR A 171 -2.92 -26.10 -6.30
CA THR A 171 -3.04 -25.03 -7.28
C THR A 171 -2.36 -23.77 -6.78
N ILE A 172 -1.53 -23.16 -7.64
CA ILE A 172 -0.81 -21.93 -7.34
C ILE A 172 -1.34 -20.81 -8.23
N TYR A 173 -1.76 -19.71 -7.60
CA TYR A 173 -2.31 -18.52 -8.27
C TYR A 173 -1.34 -17.35 -8.13
N TYR A 174 -1.15 -16.62 -9.22
CA TYR A 174 -0.47 -15.33 -9.22
C TYR A 174 -1.47 -14.23 -9.55
N ILE A 175 -1.69 -13.33 -8.61
CA ILE A 175 -2.55 -12.15 -8.77
C ILE A 175 -1.67 -10.95 -9.07
N PRO A 176 -1.68 -10.43 -10.32
CA PRO A 176 -0.84 -9.29 -10.69
C PRO A 176 -1.29 -8.00 -10.01
N HIS A 177 -0.35 -7.10 -9.76
CA HIS A 177 -0.69 -5.75 -9.32
C HIS A 177 -1.29 -4.94 -10.48
N GLY A 178 -2.45 -4.30 -10.27
CA GLY A 178 -3.21 -3.65 -11.34
C GLY A 178 -2.49 -2.51 -12.09
N ARG A 179 -1.39 -1.97 -11.54
CA ARG A 179 -0.57 -0.94 -12.19
C ARG A 179 0.76 -1.46 -12.73
N ASP A 180 1.05 -2.75 -12.57
CA ASP A 180 2.27 -3.33 -13.11
C ASP A 180 2.13 -3.57 -14.61
N ILE A 181 3.11 -3.11 -15.38
CA ILE A 181 3.15 -3.25 -16.85
C ILE A 181 4.19 -4.27 -17.33
N GLU A 182 4.88 -4.94 -16.40
CA GLU A 182 5.88 -5.94 -16.73
C GLU A 182 5.22 -7.22 -17.27
N THR A 183 5.83 -7.81 -18.29
CA THR A 183 5.32 -9.03 -18.94
C THR A 183 5.89 -10.32 -18.36
N PHE A 184 7.07 -10.24 -17.74
CA PHE A 184 7.77 -11.42 -17.24
C PHE A 184 6.97 -12.23 -16.20
N PRO A 185 6.09 -11.64 -15.34
CA PRO A 185 5.29 -12.45 -14.43
C PRO A 185 4.37 -13.42 -15.17
N LYS A 186 3.73 -12.96 -16.25
CA LYS A 186 2.84 -13.81 -17.08
C LYS A 186 3.61 -14.89 -17.83
N GLU A 187 4.81 -14.57 -18.29
CA GLU A 187 5.71 -15.53 -18.95
C GLU A 187 6.16 -16.64 -17.97
N LEU A 188 6.55 -16.26 -16.75
CA LEU A 188 6.94 -17.20 -15.70
C LEU A 188 5.75 -18.07 -15.25
N CYS A 189 4.56 -17.49 -15.13
CA CYS A 189 3.35 -18.28 -14.85
C CYS A 189 3.14 -19.41 -15.85
N ARG A 190 3.30 -19.14 -17.14
CA ARG A 190 3.20 -20.17 -18.19
C ARG A 190 4.30 -21.23 -18.07
N LYS A 191 5.54 -20.80 -17.79
CA LYS A 191 6.71 -21.68 -17.67
C LYS A 191 6.56 -22.68 -16.51
N TYR A 192 6.00 -22.24 -15.40
CA TYR A 192 5.90 -23.02 -14.16
C TYR A 192 4.50 -23.55 -13.85
N SER A 193 3.56 -23.48 -14.82
CA SER A 193 2.16 -23.92 -14.62
C SER A 193 1.46 -23.25 -13.44
N VAL A 194 1.82 -21.99 -13.14
CA VAL A 194 1.14 -21.13 -12.18
C VAL A 194 -0.02 -20.43 -12.89
N ILE A 195 -1.18 -20.37 -12.25
CA ILE A 195 -2.36 -19.70 -12.84
C ILE A 195 -2.18 -18.19 -12.73
N TYR A 196 -2.03 -17.50 -13.86
CA TYR A 196 -2.07 -16.05 -13.93
C TYR A 196 -3.51 -15.57 -13.79
N HIS A 197 -3.85 -14.96 -12.64
CA HIS A 197 -5.22 -14.63 -12.25
C HIS A 197 -5.39 -13.13 -11.99
N PRO A 198 -5.59 -12.29 -13.02
CA PRO A 198 -5.89 -10.88 -12.84
C PRO A 198 -7.28 -10.70 -12.22
N VAL A 199 -7.39 -9.72 -11.32
CA VAL A 199 -8.63 -9.35 -10.65
C VAL A 199 -8.94 -7.87 -10.90
N ASP A 200 -10.21 -7.52 -11.11
CA ASP A 200 -10.65 -6.15 -11.39
C ASP A 200 -11.01 -5.36 -10.11
N ILE A 201 -10.92 -6.02 -8.96
CA ILE A 201 -11.17 -5.45 -7.63
C ILE A 201 -9.91 -5.53 -6.77
N SER A 202 -9.91 -4.91 -5.59
CA SER A 202 -8.79 -5.08 -4.68
C SER A 202 -8.63 -6.54 -4.28
N VAL A 203 -7.39 -6.97 -4.06
CA VAL A 203 -7.09 -8.34 -3.70
C VAL A 203 -7.76 -8.76 -2.38
N GLU A 204 -7.93 -7.82 -1.47
CA GLU A 204 -8.62 -8.05 -0.19
C GLU A 204 -10.09 -8.39 -0.41
N LEU A 205 -10.78 -7.68 -1.30
CA LEU A 205 -12.17 -7.98 -1.63
C LEU A 205 -12.29 -9.32 -2.34
N TYR A 206 -11.40 -9.60 -3.29
CA TYR A 206 -11.35 -10.90 -3.95
C TYR A 206 -11.15 -12.05 -2.95
N MET A 207 -10.16 -11.93 -2.06
CA MET A 207 -9.85 -12.96 -1.06
C MET A 207 -10.97 -13.13 -0.02
N LYS A 208 -11.69 -12.05 0.31
CA LYS A 208 -12.86 -12.09 1.18
C LYS A 208 -13.94 -13.03 0.64
N ASP A 209 -14.13 -13.05 -0.67
CA ASP A 209 -15.21 -13.81 -1.31
C ASP A 209 -14.82 -15.27 -1.61
N LEU A 210 -13.57 -15.67 -1.34
CA LEU A 210 -13.17 -17.06 -1.45
C LEU A 210 -13.98 -17.95 -0.47
N GLU A 211 -14.43 -19.10 -0.93
CA GLU A 211 -15.14 -20.07 -0.09
C GLU A 211 -14.24 -20.74 0.93
N GLN A 212 -12.97 -20.92 0.59
CA GLN A 212 -11.98 -21.64 1.39
C GLN A 212 -10.83 -20.71 1.80
N VAL A 213 -10.18 -21.03 2.92
CA VAL A 213 -9.00 -20.29 3.41
C VAL A 213 -7.78 -20.60 2.52
N PRO A 214 -6.98 -19.60 2.11
CA PRO A 214 -5.73 -19.88 1.41
C PRO A 214 -4.77 -20.75 2.25
N LEU A 215 -4.12 -21.70 1.60
CA LEU A 215 -3.09 -22.52 2.23
C LEU A 215 -1.90 -21.67 2.66
N GLU A 216 -1.36 -20.89 1.73
CA GLU A 216 -0.29 -19.93 1.95
C GLU A 216 -0.49 -18.68 1.07
N ILE A 217 0.04 -17.55 1.53
CA ILE A 217 0.04 -16.31 0.78
C ILE A 217 1.46 -15.77 0.71
N TYR A 218 1.92 -15.46 -0.47
CA TYR A 218 3.22 -14.81 -0.75
C TYR A 218 2.98 -13.43 -1.35
N GLY A 219 3.90 -12.49 -1.12
CA GLY A 219 3.84 -11.17 -1.76
C GLY A 219 5.17 -10.42 -1.64
N TYR A 220 5.25 -9.28 -2.29
CA TYR A 220 6.48 -8.48 -2.40
C TYR A 220 6.27 -7.13 -1.72
N THR A 221 6.50 -7.04 -0.43
CA THR A 221 6.38 -5.82 0.39
C THR A 221 5.07 -5.03 0.10
N SER A 222 3.98 -5.77 -0.07
CA SER A 222 2.66 -5.22 -0.39
C SER A 222 1.86 -4.95 0.89
N SER A 223 1.23 -3.78 0.99
CA SER A 223 0.30 -3.45 2.09
C SER A 223 -0.85 -4.44 2.22
N ALA A 224 -1.24 -5.08 1.13
CA ALA A 224 -2.25 -6.14 1.13
C ALA A 224 -1.89 -7.31 2.06
N LEU A 225 -0.58 -7.61 2.28
CA LEU A 225 -0.16 -8.69 3.18
C LEU A 225 -0.60 -8.46 4.63
N VAL A 226 -0.62 -7.20 5.09
CA VAL A 226 -1.10 -6.85 6.43
C VAL A 226 -2.61 -7.08 6.53
N ASN A 227 -3.37 -6.58 5.54
CA ASN A 227 -4.81 -6.80 5.48
C ASN A 227 -5.14 -8.29 5.46
N LEU A 228 -4.43 -9.06 4.63
CA LEU A 228 -4.63 -10.51 4.50
C LEU A 228 -4.21 -11.25 5.78
N LYS A 229 -3.20 -10.77 6.51
CA LYS A 229 -2.82 -11.34 7.82
C LYS A 229 -3.93 -11.16 8.86
N MET A 230 -4.61 -10.02 8.84
CA MET A 230 -5.75 -9.79 9.73
C MET A 230 -6.98 -10.63 9.30
N MET A 231 -7.23 -10.76 8.00
CA MET A 231 -8.35 -11.53 7.45
C MET A 231 -8.17 -13.05 7.63
N PHE A 232 -6.94 -13.53 7.58
CA PHE A 232 -6.55 -14.95 7.66
C PHE A 232 -5.46 -15.15 8.71
N PRO A 233 -5.76 -15.01 10.00
CA PRO A 233 -4.73 -15.00 11.05
C PRO A 233 -3.94 -16.30 11.16
N THR A 234 -4.54 -17.43 10.79
CA THR A 234 -3.91 -18.77 10.82
C THR A 234 -3.14 -19.11 9.55
N THR A 235 -3.38 -18.41 8.43
CA THR A 235 -2.68 -18.63 7.17
C THR A 235 -1.22 -18.19 7.27
N ARG A 236 -0.33 -19.01 6.73
CA ARG A 236 1.08 -18.64 6.56
C ARG A 236 1.20 -17.55 5.51
N ILE A 237 1.69 -16.37 5.90
CA ILE A 237 1.93 -15.25 5.01
C ILE A 237 3.41 -14.94 4.95
N VAL A 238 3.96 -14.81 3.74
CA VAL A 238 5.38 -14.65 3.47
C VAL A 238 5.61 -13.39 2.64
N ASP A 239 6.43 -12.49 3.15
CA ASP A 239 6.94 -11.32 2.43
C ASP A 239 8.25 -11.69 1.72
N MET A 240 8.23 -11.59 0.40
CA MET A 240 9.40 -11.77 -0.47
C MET A 240 10.21 -10.48 -0.48
N VAL A 241 11.29 -10.44 0.31
CA VAL A 241 12.10 -9.23 0.47
C VAL A 241 13.16 -9.16 -0.62
N PHE A 242 13.17 -8.06 -1.37
CA PHE A 242 14.27 -7.78 -2.30
C PHE A 242 15.51 -7.34 -1.54
N ASP A 243 16.68 -7.84 -1.97
CA ASP A 243 17.95 -7.25 -1.59
C ASP A 243 18.11 -5.90 -2.31
N VAL A 244 17.63 -4.85 -1.66
CA VAL A 244 17.72 -3.48 -2.19
C VAL A 244 19.15 -3.00 -2.09
N VAL A 245 19.83 -2.86 -3.23
CA VAL A 245 21.25 -2.50 -3.33
C VAL A 245 21.54 -1.05 -2.92
N THR A 246 20.53 -0.23 -2.73
CA THR A 246 20.78 1.19 -2.52
C THR A 246 20.65 1.61 -1.04
N LYS A 247 21.72 2.21 -0.51
CA LYS A 247 21.66 3.09 0.67
C LYS A 247 20.85 4.34 0.31
N SER A 248 19.54 4.17 0.19
CA SER A 248 18.61 5.24 -0.15
C SER A 248 17.51 5.29 0.90
N ARG A 249 16.91 6.46 1.08
CA ARG A 249 15.75 6.64 1.95
C ARG A 249 14.64 5.60 1.68
N LYS A 250 14.45 5.19 0.43
CA LYS A 250 13.44 4.18 0.07
C LYS A 250 13.86 2.77 0.51
N GLY A 251 15.16 2.48 0.51
CA GLY A 251 15.69 1.25 1.11
C GLY A 251 15.43 1.19 2.61
N ASP A 252 15.62 2.31 3.31
CA ASP A 252 15.32 2.42 4.75
C ASP A 252 13.82 2.25 5.00
N GLU A 253 12.97 2.81 4.15
CA GLU A 253 11.52 2.66 4.21
C GLU A 253 11.08 1.20 4.01
N ILE A 254 11.59 0.52 2.99
CA ILE A 254 11.31 -0.91 2.74
C ILE A 254 11.75 -1.76 3.94
N LYS A 255 12.93 -1.48 4.49
CA LYS A 255 13.41 -2.17 5.69
C LYS A 255 12.48 -1.96 6.89
N LEU A 256 12.05 -0.74 7.12
CA LEU A 256 11.16 -0.38 8.23
C LEU A 256 9.79 -1.08 8.09
N ILE A 257 9.23 -1.14 6.89
CA ILE A 257 8.00 -1.87 6.58
C ILE A 257 8.22 -3.37 6.83
N SER A 258 9.30 -3.92 6.32
CA SER A 258 9.67 -5.32 6.47
C SER A 258 9.87 -5.71 7.95
N ASP A 259 10.47 -4.83 8.76
CA ASP A 259 10.62 -5.05 10.20
C ASP A 259 9.27 -5.00 10.92
N TYR A 260 8.35 -4.12 10.52
CA TYR A 260 6.99 -4.12 11.05
C TYR A 260 6.24 -5.43 10.70
N TYR A 261 6.38 -5.94 9.49
CA TYR A 261 5.74 -7.19 9.07
C TYR A 261 6.15 -8.36 9.96
N LYS A 262 7.42 -8.44 10.38
CA LYS A 262 7.88 -9.45 11.35
C LYS A 262 7.14 -9.37 12.67
N THR A 263 6.88 -8.15 13.17
CA THR A 263 6.21 -7.96 14.47
C THR A 263 4.77 -8.49 14.49
N ILE A 264 4.11 -8.54 13.33
CA ILE A 264 2.75 -9.06 13.17
C ILE A 264 2.71 -10.50 12.65
N GLY A 265 3.85 -11.19 12.63
CA GLY A 265 3.93 -12.61 12.27
C GLY A 265 3.90 -12.90 10.76
N ILE A 266 4.22 -11.92 9.90
CA ILE A 266 4.49 -12.15 8.48
C ILE A 266 5.93 -12.62 8.36
N GLN A 267 6.13 -13.82 7.80
CA GLN A 267 7.45 -14.40 7.59
C GLN A 267 8.17 -13.68 6.45
N GLN A 268 9.50 -13.70 6.47
CA GLN A 268 10.30 -13.11 5.40
C GLN A 268 11.11 -14.18 4.69
N LEU A 269 11.09 -14.12 3.36
CA LEU A 269 11.93 -14.96 2.52
C LEU A 269 12.82 -14.06 1.66
N ARG A 270 14.13 -14.34 1.69
CA ARG A 270 15.14 -13.65 0.89
C ARG A 270 15.87 -14.68 0.04
N TYR A 271 16.03 -14.39 -1.22
CA TYR A 271 16.94 -15.10 -2.10
C TYR A 271 18.15 -14.21 -2.37
N HIS A 272 19.34 -14.69 -2.02
CA HIS A 272 20.59 -14.04 -2.37
C HIS A 272 21.03 -14.54 -3.76
N PHE A 273 21.43 -13.62 -4.63
CA PHE A 273 21.90 -13.89 -6.00
C PHE A 273 23.28 -13.32 -6.22
#